data_504c4977faec6962d9181e980bc9db23
#
_entry.id   504c4977faec6962d9181e980bc9db23
#
_cell.length_a   1.000
_cell.length_b   1.000
_cell.length_c   1.000
_cell.angle_alpha   90.00
_cell.angle_beta   90.00
_cell.angle_gamma   90.00
#
_symmetry.space_group_name_H-M   'P 1'
#
loop_
_entity.id
_entity.type
_entity.pdbx_description
1 polymer ?
#
loop_
_entity_poly.entity_id
_entity_poly.type
_entity_poly.pdbx_seq_one_letter_code
_entity_poly.pdbx_strand_id
1 'polypeptide(L)'
;VFHPKLNLLLTESGGQVQCGSNNLTRSGCASNLELLNSLSFEFGEEEDSATAILGRQALGFFQQALQNTDEEISRIAQEWIREVEKGYPWPKKAEDDYDIKLLHSYDGPIWDRVVESLDGDEPKNVFVVSPFHDGDGRLCKQLTKQWPKANVEMLVQQGYTTLPVASVKKLKGFTLSEIQDSSRRVHAKLLAWKGKATNGCVIGSANFTSAAMNGGNV
;
A
#
# COMPACT_ATOMS: atom_id res chain seq x y z
N VAL A 1 -3.37 -2.85 14.70
CA VAL A 1 -3.90 -1.46 14.62
C VAL A 1 -4.46 -1.24 13.22
N PHE A 2 -5.75 -0.88 13.13
CA PHE A 2 -6.41 -0.54 11.86
C PHE A 2 -6.00 0.88 11.44
N HIS A 3 -5.32 1.01 10.29
CA HIS A 3 -4.81 2.31 9.83
C HIS A 3 -4.80 2.47 8.29
N PRO A 4 -5.75 1.90 7.56
CA PRO A 4 -5.81 2.05 6.10
C PRO A 4 -6.20 3.49 5.71
N LYS A 5 -5.79 3.88 4.52
CA LYS A 5 -6.14 5.14 3.88
C LYS A 5 -6.64 4.83 2.48
N LEU A 6 -7.86 4.34 2.45
CA LEU A 6 -8.57 3.91 1.25
C LEU A 6 -9.90 4.64 1.18
N ASN A 7 -10.20 5.24 0.04
CA ASN A 7 -11.49 5.84 -0.26
C ASN A 7 -12.03 5.20 -1.54
N LEU A 8 -13.31 4.89 -1.55
CA LEU A 8 -14.08 4.49 -2.71
C LEU A 8 -15.18 5.52 -2.91
N LEU A 9 -15.09 6.29 -3.98
CA LEU A 9 -16.07 7.28 -4.37
C LEU A 9 -16.86 6.71 -5.55
N LEU A 10 -18.18 6.79 -5.48
CA LEU A 10 -19.07 6.25 -6.50
C LEU A 10 -19.99 7.32 -7.05
N THR A 11 -20.25 7.22 -8.36
CA THR A 11 -21.24 7.97 -9.10
C THR A 11 -22.15 6.98 -9.84
N GLU A 12 -23.21 7.45 -10.49
CA GLU A 12 -24.12 6.59 -11.27
C GLU A 12 -23.41 5.85 -12.40
N SER A 13 -22.36 6.46 -12.99
CA SER A 13 -21.66 5.94 -14.18
C SER A 13 -20.34 5.27 -13.89
N GLY A 14 -19.81 5.34 -12.66
CA GLY A 14 -18.49 4.80 -12.34
C GLY A 14 -18.03 5.18 -10.97
N GLY A 15 -16.71 5.27 -10.78
CA GLY A 15 -16.14 5.64 -9.48
C GLY A 15 -14.67 5.94 -9.52
N GLN A 16 -14.13 6.13 -8.32
CA GLN A 16 -12.72 6.37 -8.10
C GLN A 16 -12.24 5.65 -6.84
N VAL A 17 -11.14 4.92 -6.97
CA VAL A 17 -10.41 4.36 -5.83
C VAL A 17 -9.23 5.26 -5.52
N GLN A 18 -9.13 5.69 -4.28
CA GLN A 18 -8.00 6.46 -3.78
C GLN A 18 -7.33 5.69 -2.66
N CYS A 19 -6.05 5.38 -2.82
CA CYS A 19 -5.23 4.71 -1.81
C CYS A 19 -3.88 5.42 -1.66
N GLY A 20 -3.50 5.74 -0.43
CA GLY A 20 -2.29 6.51 -0.23
C GLY A 20 -1.74 6.49 1.18
N SER A 21 -0.78 7.37 1.41
CA SER A 21 -0.14 7.57 2.71
C SER A 21 -0.82 8.65 3.56
N ASN A 22 -1.68 9.49 2.97
CA ASN A 22 -2.26 10.66 3.60
C ASN A 22 -3.43 10.32 4.52
N ASN A 23 -3.40 10.83 5.74
CA ASN A 23 -4.57 10.86 6.62
C ASN A 23 -5.57 11.94 6.15
N LEU A 24 -6.86 11.77 6.42
CA LEU A 24 -7.88 12.81 6.27
C LEU A 24 -7.76 13.85 7.40
N THR A 25 -6.60 14.52 7.44
CA THR A 25 -6.26 15.57 8.38
C THR A 25 -5.68 16.76 7.64
N ARG A 26 -5.66 17.94 8.27
CA ARG A 26 -5.03 19.13 7.67
C ARG A 26 -3.57 18.87 7.28
N SER A 27 -2.80 18.20 8.13
CA SER A 27 -1.41 17.87 7.83
C SER A 27 -1.27 16.87 6.68
N GLY A 28 -2.09 15.83 6.62
CA GLY A 28 -2.08 14.84 5.55
C GLY A 28 -2.52 15.41 4.21
N CYS A 29 -3.47 16.37 4.21
CA CYS A 29 -4.00 16.93 2.96
C CYS A 29 -3.23 18.16 2.46
N ALA A 30 -2.50 18.89 3.32
CA ALA A 30 -1.93 20.18 2.95
C ALA A 30 -0.44 20.41 3.31
N SER A 31 0.08 19.74 4.34
CA SER A 31 1.40 20.09 4.89
C SER A 31 2.48 19.01 4.68
N ASN A 32 2.11 17.72 4.74
CA ASN A 32 3.08 16.64 4.54
C ASN A 32 3.39 16.45 3.05
N LEU A 33 4.52 15.78 2.78
CA LEU A 33 4.78 15.14 1.50
C LEU A 33 4.20 13.72 1.57
N GLU A 34 3.13 13.50 0.84
CA GLU A 34 2.37 12.26 0.80
C GLU A 34 2.36 11.70 -0.63
N LEU A 35 2.03 10.41 -0.76
CA LEU A 35 1.73 9.77 -2.04
C LEU A 35 0.27 9.33 -2.03
N LEU A 36 -0.43 9.59 -3.11
CA LEU A 36 -1.81 9.20 -3.32
C LEU A 36 -1.96 8.62 -4.73
N ASN A 37 -2.44 7.38 -4.83
CA ASN A 37 -2.98 6.83 -6.06
C ASN A 37 -4.46 7.19 -6.14
N SER A 38 -4.88 7.65 -7.31
CA SER A 38 -6.27 7.96 -7.61
C SER A 38 -6.59 7.40 -8.99
N LEU A 39 -7.38 6.35 -9.02
CA LEU A 39 -7.71 5.60 -10.23
C LEU A 39 -9.21 5.62 -10.45
N SER A 40 -9.63 6.15 -11.58
CA SER A 40 -11.03 6.21 -11.98
C SER A 40 -11.41 4.99 -12.81
N PHE A 41 -12.69 4.61 -12.76
CA PHE A 41 -13.29 3.56 -13.56
C PHE A 41 -14.70 3.93 -13.97
N GLU A 42 -15.17 3.39 -15.07
CA GLU A 42 -16.53 3.52 -15.56
C GLU A 42 -17.22 2.16 -15.56
N PHE A 43 -18.53 2.16 -15.30
CA PHE A 43 -19.34 0.96 -15.38
C PHE A 43 -19.80 0.75 -16.84
N GLY A 44 -19.62 -0.47 -17.35
CA GLY A 44 -20.21 -0.90 -18.62
C GLY A 44 -19.37 -0.71 -19.87
N GLU A 45 -18.23 -0.02 -19.85
CA GLU A 45 -17.37 0.11 -21.05
C GLU A 45 -16.45 -1.09 -21.27
N GLU A 46 -15.95 -1.68 -20.21
CA GLU A 46 -15.29 -2.99 -20.21
C GLU A 46 -15.60 -3.64 -18.86
N GLU A 47 -16.45 -4.66 -18.87
CA GLU A 47 -16.90 -5.34 -17.63
C GLU A 47 -15.74 -5.85 -16.76
N ASP A 48 -14.53 -5.96 -17.32
CA ASP A 48 -13.33 -6.50 -16.69
C ASP A 48 -12.14 -5.53 -16.72
N SER A 49 -12.36 -4.20 -16.71
CA SER A 49 -11.22 -3.28 -16.63
C SER A 49 -10.49 -3.41 -15.28
N ALA A 50 -9.16 -3.36 -15.28
CA ALA A 50 -8.32 -3.48 -14.09
C ALA A 50 -8.72 -2.47 -12.98
N THR A 51 -9.17 -1.27 -13.36
CA THR A 51 -9.59 -0.23 -12.43
C THR A 51 -10.98 -0.50 -11.84
N ALA A 52 -11.92 -1.09 -12.59
CA ALA A 52 -13.23 -1.50 -12.09
C ALA A 52 -13.08 -2.68 -11.11
N ILE A 53 -12.18 -3.62 -11.41
CA ILE A 53 -11.82 -4.73 -10.51
C ILE A 53 -11.18 -4.20 -9.22
N LEU A 54 -10.29 -3.21 -9.30
CA LEU A 54 -9.75 -2.55 -8.12
C LEU A 54 -10.85 -1.89 -7.26
N GLY A 55 -11.87 -1.29 -7.89
CA GLY A 55 -13.07 -0.80 -7.21
C GLY A 55 -13.81 -1.90 -6.45
N ARG A 56 -13.97 -3.07 -7.09
CA ARG A 56 -14.57 -4.27 -6.46
C ARG A 56 -13.73 -4.80 -5.31
N GLN A 57 -12.40 -4.82 -5.44
CA GLN A 57 -11.48 -5.19 -4.36
C GLN A 57 -11.58 -4.23 -3.17
N ALA A 58 -11.69 -2.92 -3.44
CA ALA A 58 -11.89 -1.92 -2.38
C ALA A 58 -13.21 -2.14 -1.61
N LEU A 59 -14.29 -2.47 -2.31
CA LEU A 59 -15.56 -2.82 -1.66
C LEU A 59 -15.42 -4.07 -0.79
N GLY A 60 -14.75 -5.11 -1.28
CA GLY A 60 -14.45 -6.34 -0.53
C GLY A 60 -13.61 -6.07 0.72
N PHE A 61 -12.62 -5.19 0.63
CA PHE A 61 -11.85 -4.74 1.79
C PHE A 61 -12.74 -4.12 2.88
N PHE A 62 -13.68 -3.24 2.51
CA PHE A 62 -14.60 -2.65 3.48
C PHE A 62 -15.53 -3.69 4.12
N GLN A 63 -15.99 -4.69 3.35
CA GLN A 63 -16.78 -5.80 3.89
C GLN A 63 -16.00 -6.59 4.95
N GLN A 64 -14.74 -6.91 4.69
CA GLN A 64 -13.88 -7.62 5.66
C GLN A 64 -13.56 -6.75 6.90
N ALA A 65 -13.30 -5.46 6.70
CA ALA A 65 -13.03 -4.53 7.80
C ALA A 65 -14.19 -4.46 8.80
N LEU A 66 -15.44 -4.48 8.31
CA LEU A 66 -16.63 -4.41 9.15
C LEU A 66 -16.87 -5.65 10.01
N GLN A 67 -16.32 -6.81 9.65
CA GLN A 67 -16.43 -8.02 10.47
C GLN A 67 -15.75 -7.89 11.84
N ASN A 68 -14.86 -6.91 11.98
CA ASN A 68 -14.08 -6.66 13.20
C ASN A 68 -14.49 -5.36 13.91
N THR A 69 -15.67 -4.80 13.60
CA THR A 69 -16.19 -3.57 14.20
C THR A 69 -17.34 -3.85 15.16
N ASP A 70 -17.74 -2.83 15.95
CA ASP A 70 -18.92 -2.88 16.79
C ASP A 70 -20.18 -3.29 16.01
N GLU A 71 -21.04 -4.14 16.62
CA GLU A 71 -22.18 -4.75 15.95
C GLU A 71 -23.17 -3.73 15.37
N GLU A 72 -23.45 -2.63 16.07
CA GLU A 72 -24.41 -1.62 15.62
C GLU A 72 -23.84 -0.83 14.44
N ILE A 73 -22.60 -0.37 14.52
CA ILE A 73 -21.90 0.33 13.44
C ILE A 73 -21.74 -0.60 12.25
N SER A 74 -21.34 -1.84 12.51
CA SER A 74 -21.18 -2.88 11.47
C SER A 74 -22.49 -3.12 10.71
N ARG A 75 -23.64 -3.21 11.40
CA ARG A 75 -24.94 -3.45 10.77
C ARG A 75 -25.33 -2.35 9.80
N ILE A 76 -25.24 -1.07 10.22
CA ILE A 76 -25.58 0.09 9.37
C ILE A 76 -24.66 0.14 8.14
N ALA A 77 -23.37 -0.01 8.33
CA ALA A 77 -22.40 0.05 7.25
C ALA A 77 -22.53 -1.16 6.29
N GLN A 78 -22.86 -2.35 6.81
CA GLN A 78 -23.12 -3.53 5.98
C GLN A 78 -24.40 -3.39 5.13
N GLU A 79 -25.46 -2.76 5.66
CA GLU A 79 -26.66 -2.44 4.89
C GLU A 79 -26.30 -1.54 3.70
N TRP A 80 -25.55 -0.46 3.96
CA TRP A 80 -25.09 0.46 2.91
C TRP A 80 -24.19 -0.25 1.88
N ILE A 81 -23.24 -1.08 2.30
CA ILE A 81 -22.36 -1.82 1.39
C ILE A 81 -23.19 -2.79 0.52
N ARG A 82 -24.22 -3.47 1.08
CA ARG A 82 -25.09 -4.34 0.29
C ARG A 82 -25.90 -3.57 -0.75
N GLU A 83 -26.35 -2.36 -0.43
CA GLU A 83 -27.01 -1.49 -1.40
C GLU A 83 -26.07 -1.09 -2.53
N VAL A 84 -24.84 -0.72 -2.20
CA VAL A 84 -23.78 -0.41 -3.18
C VAL A 84 -23.47 -1.65 -4.03
N GLU A 85 -23.31 -2.82 -3.42
CA GLU A 85 -23.02 -4.06 -4.15
C GLU A 85 -24.10 -4.43 -5.15
N LYS A 86 -25.38 -4.23 -4.80
CA LYS A 86 -26.52 -4.54 -5.65
C LYS A 86 -26.86 -3.46 -6.66
N GLY A 87 -26.59 -2.21 -6.30
CA GLY A 87 -26.97 -1.03 -7.08
C GLY A 87 -26.07 -0.73 -8.27
N TYR A 88 -24.87 -1.33 -8.31
CA TYR A 88 -23.88 -1.05 -9.34
C TYR A 88 -23.48 -2.33 -10.11
N PRO A 89 -23.19 -2.23 -11.41
CA PRO A 89 -22.79 -3.35 -12.25
C PRO A 89 -21.31 -3.69 -12.07
N TRP A 90 -20.93 -4.17 -10.89
CA TRP A 90 -19.56 -4.57 -10.59
C TRP A 90 -19.08 -5.72 -11.48
N PRO A 91 -17.77 -5.78 -11.80
CA PRO A 91 -17.17 -6.93 -12.44
C PRO A 91 -17.49 -8.24 -11.69
N LYS A 92 -17.86 -9.28 -12.43
CA LYS A 92 -18.23 -10.59 -11.85
C LYS A 92 -17.03 -11.38 -11.37
N LYS A 93 -15.86 -11.14 -12.00
CA LYS A 93 -14.61 -11.81 -11.66
C LYS A 93 -13.67 -10.79 -11.03
N ALA A 94 -13.18 -11.06 -9.83
CA ALA A 94 -12.00 -10.45 -9.26
C ALA A 94 -10.80 -11.34 -9.65
N GLU A 95 -10.32 -11.25 -10.90
CA GLU A 95 -9.15 -12.01 -11.31
C GLU A 95 -7.88 -11.40 -10.74
N ASP A 96 -7.00 -12.26 -10.22
CA ASP A 96 -5.71 -11.87 -9.64
C ASP A 96 -4.63 -11.53 -10.70
N ASP A 97 -4.98 -11.51 -11.98
CA ASP A 97 -4.04 -11.45 -13.10
C ASP A 97 -3.85 -10.04 -13.69
N TYR A 98 -4.17 -9.01 -12.93
CA TYR A 98 -3.98 -7.63 -13.36
C TYR A 98 -2.73 -7.01 -12.76
N ASP A 99 -2.10 -6.10 -13.54
CA ASP A 99 -0.92 -5.33 -13.12
C ASP A 99 -1.17 -4.40 -11.92
N ILE A 100 -2.44 -4.13 -11.60
CA ILE A 100 -2.85 -3.27 -10.49
C ILE A 100 -3.72 -4.07 -9.52
N LYS A 101 -3.31 -4.12 -8.24
CA LYS A 101 -4.00 -4.88 -7.19
C LYS A 101 -4.09 -4.07 -5.90
N LEU A 102 -5.16 -4.26 -5.15
CA LEU A 102 -5.25 -3.79 -3.76
C LEU A 102 -4.65 -4.85 -2.83
N LEU A 103 -3.58 -4.50 -2.13
CA LEU A 103 -2.95 -5.38 -1.14
C LEU A 103 -3.38 -4.97 0.27
N HIS A 104 -3.82 -5.92 1.08
CA HIS A 104 -4.15 -5.69 2.47
C HIS A 104 -3.89 -6.93 3.33
N SER A 105 -3.70 -6.71 4.63
CA SER A 105 -3.27 -7.77 5.55
C SER A 105 -4.39 -8.73 5.98
N TYR A 106 -5.64 -8.52 5.57
CA TYR A 106 -6.70 -9.52 5.74
C TYR A 106 -6.46 -10.77 4.86
N ASP A 107 -5.85 -10.60 3.67
CA ASP A 107 -5.53 -11.70 2.75
C ASP A 107 -4.15 -12.31 3.00
N GLY A 108 -3.48 -11.92 4.08
CA GLY A 108 -2.15 -12.37 4.44
C GLY A 108 -1.09 -11.27 4.45
N PRO A 109 0.19 -11.63 4.67
CA PRO A 109 1.27 -10.66 4.71
C PRO A 109 1.43 -9.91 3.37
N ILE A 110 1.46 -8.57 3.43
CA ILE A 110 1.71 -7.74 2.24
C ILE A 110 3.07 -8.07 1.63
N TRP A 111 4.06 -8.38 2.47
CA TRP A 111 5.40 -8.76 2.01
C TRP A 111 5.38 -9.98 1.09
N ASP A 112 4.63 -11.01 1.44
CA ASP A 112 4.57 -12.24 0.64
C ASP A 112 3.92 -11.96 -0.72
N ARG A 113 2.87 -11.13 -0.75
CA ARG A 113 2.22 -10.71 -2.00
C ARG A 113 3.15 -9.87 -2.88
N VAL A 114 4.01 -9.04 -2.29
CA VAL A 114 5.06 -8.30 -3.03
C VAL A 114 6.06 -9.28 -3.64
N VAL A 115 6.50 -10.30 -2.89
CA VAL A 115 7.44 -11.31 -3.40
C VAL A 115 6.79 -12.14 -4.52
N GLU A 116 5.55 -12.56 -4.35
CA GLU A 116 4.77 -13.28 -5.37
C GLU A 116 4.63 -12.47 -6.67
N SER A 117 4.43 -11.15 -6.58
CA SER A 117 4.28 -10.29 -7.77
C SER A 117 5.55 -10.18 -8.64
N LEU A 118 6.69 -10.62 -8.13
CA LEU A 118 7.92 -10.68 -8.92
C LEU A 118 8.03 -11.96 -9.77
N ASP A 119 7.14 -12.93 -9.58
CA ASP A 119 7.09 -14.18 -10.36
C ASP A 119 8.46 -14.87 -10.52
N GLY A 120 9.22 -14.92 -9.43
CA GLY A 120 10.57 -15.49 -9.39
C GLY A 120 11.68 -14.58 -9.93
N ASP A 121 11.38 -13.37 -10.43
CA ASP A 121 12.40 -12.39 -10.79
C ASP A 121 13.06 -11.82 -9.52
N GLU A 122 14.37 -11.55 -9.60
CA GLU A 122 15.10 -10.88 -8.52
C GLU A 122 15.27 -9.39 -8.85
N PRO A 123 14.80 -8.47 -8.00
CA PRO A 123 15.01 -7.06 -8.23
C PRO A 123 16.49 -6.72 -8.18
N LYS A 124 16.94 -5.93 -9.16
CA LYS A 124 18.30 -5.38 -9.18
C LYS A 124 18.42 -4.13 -8.32
N ASN A 125 17.37 -3.33 -8.32
CA ASN A 125 17.29 -2.10 -7.57
C ASN A 125 15.97 -2.07 -6.80
N VAL A 126 16.04 -1.67 -5.53
CA VAL A 126 14.88 -1.46 -4.66
C VAL A 126 14.97 -0.06 -4.08
N PHE A 127 13.87 0.65 -4.11
CA PHE A 127 13.75 2.00 -3.61
C PHE A 127 12.69 2.05 -2.52
N VAL A 128 13.03 2.59 -1.35
CA VAL A 128 12.15 2.64 -0.19
C VAL A 128 12.03 4.05 0.34
N VAL A 129 10.79 4.51 0.50
CA VAL A 129 10.45 5.72 1.26
C VAL A 129 9.51 5.32 2.37
N SER A 130 9.86 5.61 3.61
CA SER A 130 8.96 5.42 4.74
C SER A 130 9.43 6.27 5.92
N PRO A 131 8.51 6.94 6.64
CA PRO A 131 8.89 7.70 7.84
C PRO A 131 9.22 6.77 9.02
N PHE A 132 8.61 5.58 9.08
CA PHE A 132 8.75 4.68 10.20
C PHE A 132 9.30 3.32 9.79
N HIS A 133 10.20 2.81 10.62
CA HIS A 133 10.91 1.53 10.44
C HIS A 133 10.96 0.79 11.78
N ASP A 134 11.24 -0.51 11.73
CA ASP A 134 11.53 -1.28 12.95
C ASP A 134 12.78 -0.74 13.65
N GLY A 135 12.72 -0.56 14.97
CA GLY A 135 13.85 -0.06 15.75
C GLY A 135 15.11 -0.95 15.70
N ASP A 136 14.95 -2.23 15.33
CA ASP A 136 16.04 -3.19 15.11
C ASP A 136 16.39 -3.42 13.64
N GLY A 137 15.71 -2.72 12.71
CA GLY A 137 15.89 -2.85 11.26
C GLY A 137 15.48 -4.22 10.72
N ARG A 138 14.50 -4.87 11.34
CA ARG A 138 14.07 -6.24 11.01
C ARG A 138 13.66 -6.40 9.55
N LEU A 139 12.80 -5.52 9.04
CA LEU A 139 12.36 -5.61 7.65
C LEU A 139 13.49 -5.32 6.66
N CYS A 140 14.44 -4.43 6.99
CA CYS A 140 15.64 -4.21 6.17
C CYS A 140 16.49 -5.49 6.07
N LYS A 141 16.65 -6.21 7.18
CA LYS A 141 17.35 -7.52 7.21
C LYS A 141 16.59 -8.57 6.39
N GLN A 142 15.26 -8.61 6.50
CA GLN A 142 14.40 -9.50 5.72
C GLN A 142 14.56 -9.23 4.22
N LEU A 143 14.55 -7.96 3.79
CA LEU A 143 14.77 -7.56 2.40
C LEU A 143 16.14 -8.04 1.89
N THR A 144 17.23 -7.81 2.66
CA THR A 144 18.57 -8.28 2.30
C THR A 144 18.65 -9.81 2.16
N LYS A 145 17.93 -10.53 3.02
CA LYS A 145 17.88 -12.00 2.96
C LYS A 145 17.10 -12.48 1.74
N GLN A 146 15.99 -11.82 1.42
CA GLN A 146 15.15 -12.16 0.28
C GLN A 146 15.85 -11.87 -1.05
N TRP A 147 16.51 -10.71 -1.16
CA TRP A 147 17.17 -10.26 -2.39
C TRP A 147 18.63 -9.84 -2.12
N PRO A 148 19.55 -10.81 -1.91
CA PRO A 148 20.90 -10.53 -1.43
C PRO A 148 21.80 -9.80 -2.45
N LYS A 149 21.37 -9.71 -3.71
CA LYS A 149 22.07 -9.00 -4.78
C LYS A 149 21.47 -7.65 -5.14
N ALA A 150 20.34 -7.29 -4.53
CA ALA A 150 19.67 -6.03 -4.81
C ALA A 150 20.46 -4.84 -4.26
N ASN A 151 20.50 -3.75 -5.04
CA ASN A 151 20.90 -2.45 -4.55
C ASN A 151 19.67 -1.78 -3.95
N VAL A 152 19.72 -1.46 -2.67
CA VAL A 152 18.60 -0.86 -1.93
C VAL A 152 18.94 0.59 -1.63
N GLU A 153 18.14 1.51 -2.14
CA GLU A 153 18.20 2.92 -1.77
C GLU A 153 17.02 3.25 -0.86
N MET A 154 17.33 3.75 0.34
CA MET A 154 16.33 4.20 1.30
C MET A 154 16.42 5.72 1.45
N LEU A 155 15.31 6.39 1.14
CA LEU A 155 15.16 7.82 1.42
C LEU A 155 14.70 8.01 2.85
N VAL A 156 15.46 8.83 3.58
CA VAL A 156 15.17 9.20 4.97
C VAL A 156 15.16 10.71 5.14
N GLN A 157 14.38 11.20 6.07
CA GLN A 157 14.39 12.61 6.45
C GLN A 157 14.96 12.75 7.86
N GLN A 158 15.99 13.54 8.01
CA GLN A 158 16.65 13.77 9.31
C GLN A 158 15.67 14.30 10.35
N GLY A 159 15.73 13.76 11.56
CA GLY A 159 14.84 14.14 12.66
C GLY A 159 13.43 13.52 12.63
N TYR A 160 13.06 12.85 11.52
CA TYR A 160 11.71 12.27 11.36
C TYR A 160 11.71 10.75 11.11
N THR A 161 12.87 10.17 10.78
CA THR A 161 12.95 8.72 10.57
C THR A 161 13.19 7.97 11.89
N THR A 162 12.58 6.78 12.02
CA THR A 162 12.89 5.82 13.10
C THR A 162 13.91 4.76 12.68
N LEU A 163 14.52 4.90 11.50
CA LEU A 163 15.46 3.93 10.96
C LEU A 163 16.69 3.79 11.88
N PRO A 164 17.10 2.57 12.27
CA PRO A 164 18.34 2.34 13.03
C PRO A 164 19.55 2.42 12.09
N VAL A 165 19.93 3.65 11.72
CA VAL A 165 20.93 3.97 10.68
C VAL A 165 22.24 3.19 10.87
N ALA A 166 22.75 3.10 12.11
CA ALA A 166 24.00 2.39 12.41
C ALA A 166 23.93 0.89 12.07
N SER A 167 22.76 0.27 12.23
CA SER A 167 22.54 -1.15 11.91
C SER A 167 22.35 -1.36 10.42
N VAL A 168 21.57 -0.48 9.78
CA VAL A 168 21.20 -0.61 8.36
C VAL A 168 22.39 -0.32 7.44
N LYS A 169 23.25 0.64 7.77
CA LYS A 169 24.51 0.93 7.04
C LYS A 169 25.47 -0.26 6.94
N LYS A 170 25.33 -1.26 7.81
CA LYS A 170 26.13 -2.49 7.77
C LYS A 170 25.58 -3.55 6.82
N LEU A 171 24.35 -3.39 6.33
CA LEU A 171 23.75 -4.31 5.39
C LEU A 171 24.34 -4.11 3.99
N LYS A 172 24.71 -5.21 3.34
CA LYS A 172 25.28 -5.16 2.00
C LYS A 172 24.23 -4.65 1.01
N GLY A 173 24.65 -3.77 0.10
CA GLY A 173 23.80 -3.21 -0.95
C GLY A 173 22.90 -2.07 -0.52
N PHE A 174 22.93 -1.63 0.75
CA PHE A 174 22.12 -0.51 1.22
C PHE A 174 22.83 0.84 1.05
N THR A 175 22.12 1.79 0.48
CA THR A 175 22.46 3.20 0.41
C THR A 175 21.38 4.02 1.11
N LEU A 176 21.79 4.96 1.94
CA LEU A 176 20.87 5.90 2.61
C LEU A 176 21.03 7.27 1.96
N SER A 177 19.94 7.77 1.39
CA SER A 177 19.85 9.09 0.79
C SER A 177 18.98 9.98 1.67
N GLU A 178 19.46 11.20 1.96
CA GLU A 178 18.76 12.15 2.80
C GLU A 178 17.91 13.10 1.95
N ILE A 179 16.66 13.28 2.37
CA ILE A 179 15.77 14.28 1.78
C ILE A 179 16.13 15.64 2.35
N GLN A 180 16.57 16.55 1.48
CA GLN A 180 17.06 17.88 1.85
C GLN A 180 15.93 18.87 2.19
N ASP A 181 14.70 18.64 1.73
CA ASP A 181 13.56 19.51 2.06
C ASP A 181 13.16 19.32 3.53
N SER A 182 13.46 20.31 4.35
CA SER A 182 13.08 20.36 5.77
C SER A 182 11.75 21.10 6.02
N SER A 183 11.18 21.73 4.99
CA SER A 183 9.97 22.55 5.12
C SER A 183 8.70 21.70 5.32
N ARG A 184 8.71 20.48 4.81
CA ARG A 184 7.59 19.56 4.86
C ARG A 184 8.03 18.19 5.39
N ARG A 185 7.20 17.59 6.26
CA ARG A 185 7.45 16.24 6.72
C ARG A 185 7.13 15.24 5.62
N VAL A 186 8.09 14.36 5.32
CA VAL A 186 7.85 13.22 4.45
C VAL A 186 7.07 12.15 5.21
N HIS A 187 5.85 11.90 4.76
CA HIS A 187 5.00 10.85 5.33
C HIS A 187 4.59 9.82 4.26
N ALA A 188 5.11 9.98 3.06
CA ALA A 188 4.97 9.04 1.95
C ALA A 188 5.47 7.63 2.33
N LYS A 189 4.81 6.60 1.79
CA LYS A 189 5.23 5.21 1.91
C LYS A 189 5.24 4.61 0.51
N LEU A 190 6.44 4.22 0.09
CA LEU A 190 6.71 3.65 -1.22
C LEU A 190 7.72 2.53 -1.07
N LEU A 191 7.42 1.40 -1.67
CA LEU A 191 8.38 0.36 -2.00
C LEU A 191 8.32 0.17 -3.52
N ALA A 192 9.40 0.49 -4.23
CA ALA A 192 9.48 0.30 -5.67
C ALA A 192 10.66 -0.61 -6.01
N TRP A 193 10.54 -1.34 -7.11
CA TRP A 193 11.61 -2.23 -7.57
C TRP A 193 11.76 -2.20 -9.09
N LYS A 194 12.98 -2.48 -9.50
CA LYS A 194 13.33 -2.73 -10.89
C LYS A 194 14.10 -4.06 -10.97
N GLY A 195 13.47 -5.05 -11.57
CA GLY A 195 14.04 -6.35 -11.83
C GLY A 195 14.64 -6.45 -13.22
N LYS A 196 14.83 -7.70 -13.67
CA LYS A 196 15.26 -8.02 -15.01
C LYS A 196 14.05 -8.09 -15.96
N ALA A 197 12.98 -8.71 -15.53
CA ALA A 197 11.75 -8.89 -16.27
C ALA A 197 10.60 -8.05 -15.69
N THR A 198 10.57 -7.85 -14.37
CA THR A 198 9.49 -7.19 -13.65
C THR A 198 9.90 -5.85 -13.06
N ASN A 199 9.01 -4.86 -13.14
CA ASN A 199 9.12 -3.59 -12.45
C ASN A 199 7.81 -3.33 -11.74
N GLY A 200 7.85 -2.75 -10.56
CA GLY A 200 6.61 -2.45 -9.84
C GLY A 200 6.82 -1.51 -8.66
N CYS A 201 5.71 -1.14 -8.05
CA CYS A 201 5.72 -0.38 -6.81
C CYS A 201 4.49 -0.67 -5.96
N VAL A 202 4.65 -0.52 -4.66
CA VAL A 202 3.57 -0.48 -3.68
C VAL A 202 3.51 0.92 -3.07
N ILE A 203 2.33 1.53 -3.15
CA ILE A 203 2.02 2.83 -2.57
C ILE A 203 0.80 2.65 -1.66
N GLY A 204 0.84 3.17 -0.44
CA GLY A 204 -0.30 3.04 0.46
C GLY A 204 -0.03 3.55 1.87
N SER A 205 -0.72 2.96 2.82
CA SER A 205 -0.64 3.32 4.24
C SER A 205 0.43 2.53 5.00
N ALA A 206 0.89 1.40 4.47
CA ALA A 206 1.83 0.50 5.14
C ALA A 206 3.22 1.13 5.25
N ASN A 207 3.68 1.33 6.49
CA ASN A 207 5.08 1.71 6.74
C ASN A 207 6.01 0.53 6.41
N PHE A 208 7.28 0.85 6.16
CA PHE A 208 8.30 -0.18 5.96
C PHE A 208 8.75 -0.76 7.30
N THR A 209 7.80 -1.41 7.97
CA THR A 209 7.98 -2.11 9.26
C THR A 209 7.48 -3.55 9.17
N SER A 210 8.07 -4.43 9.95
CA SER A 210 7.66 -5.83 10.04
C SER A 210 6.17 -5.97 10.44
N ALA A 211 5.70 -5.10 11.33
CA ALA A 211 4.30 -5.11 11.76
C ALA A 211 3.33 -4.77 10.64
N ALA A 212 3.67 -3.82 9.75
CA ALA A 212 2.80 -3.44 8.65
C ALA A 212 2.90 -4.40 7.46
N MET A 213 4.10 -4.88 7.14
CA MET A 213 4.33 -5.71 5.95
C MET A 213 4.10 -7.20 6.17
N ASN A 214 4.26 -7.70 7.40
CA ASN A 214 4.12 -9.12 7.74
C ASN A 214 2.82 -9.45 8.49
N GLY A 215 1.84 -8.55 8.51
CA GLY A 215 0.48 -8.86 8.97
C GLY A 215 0.17 -8.56 10.45
N GLY A 216 0.92 -7.70 11.10
CA GLY A 216 0.60 -7.24 12.47
C GLY A 216 -0.38 -6.05 12.53
N ASN A 217 -0.58 -5.35 11.42
CA ASN A 217 -1.46 -4.19 11.28
C ASN A 217 -2.37 -4.36 10.06
N VAL A 218 -3.58 -3.90 10.17
CA VAL A 218 -4.50 -3.70 9.05
C VAL A 218 -4.62 -2.22 8.77
#